data_f5d7ffec8564421313339cf95260e37b
#
_entry.id   f5d7ffec8564421313339cf95260e37b
#
_cell.length_a   1.000
_cell.length_b   1.000
_cell.length_c   1.000
_cell.angle_alpha   90.00
_cell.angle_beta   90.00
_cell.angle_gamma   90.00
#
_symmetry.space_group_name_H-M   'P 1'
#
loop_
_entity.id
_entity.type
_entity.pdbx_description
1 polymer ?
#
loop_
_entity_poly.entity_id
_entity_poly.type
_entity_poly.pdbx_seq_one_letter_code
_entity_poly.pdbx_strand_id
1 'polypeptide(L)'
;MNDIQVLQSSQLFEGIEPEQIQILLGCLHAAVNTYQKGEFILHRGEPTRRMGIVLEGTAHIIKEDFWGNRVILGPSGPGQLFAESYACLGSENLAVSVVAATTARVMFLDVVSLFQSCTTACDFHTRMIRNLTRVLAGRNLMLTQKVEHM
;
A
#
# COMPACT_ATOMS: atom_id res chain seq x y z
N MET A 1 -2.28 3.34 19.57
CA MET A 1 -2.61 4.20 18.42
C MET A 1 -3.88 3.70 17.77
N ASN A 2 -4.87 4.58 17.52
CA ASN A 2 -6.03 4.18 16.74
C ASN A 2 -5.70 4.20 15.23
N ASP A 3 -6.60 3.67 14.42
CA ASP A 3 -6.35 3.53 12.98
C ASP A 3 -6.13 4.89 12.30
N ILE A 4 -6.89 5.91 12.68
CA ILE A 4 -6.74 7.25 12.10
C ILE A 4 -5.35 7.81 12.39
N GLN A 5 -4.83 7.60 13.59
CA GLN A 5 -3.48 8.07 13.95
C GLN A 5 -2.40 7.36 13.11
N VAL A 6 -2.58 6.05 12.88
CA VAL A 6 -1.66 5.30 12.02
C VAL A 6 -1.72 5.84 10.59
N LEU A 7 -2.92 6.08 10.07
CA LEU A 7 -3.08 6.63 8.72
C LEU A 7 -2.46 8.02 8.59
N GLN A 8 -2.61 8.87 9.61
CA GLN A 8 -2.00 10.19 9.62
C GLN A 8 -0.46 10.13 9.58
N SER A 9 0.13 9.06 10.11
CA SER A 9 1.57 8.86 10.08
C SER A 9 2.08 8.39 8.71
N SER A 10 1.19 7.98 7.82
CA SER A 10 1.53 7.50 6.49
C SER A 10 1.77 8.67 5.53
N GLN A 11 2.74 8.51 4.63
CA GLN A 11 3.00 9.49 3.59
C GLN A 11 1.78 9.72 2.69
N LEU A 12 0.96 8.69 2.52
CA LEU A 12 -0.24 8.79 1.67
C LEU A 12 -1.23 9.84 2.18
N PHE A 13 -1.33 9.98 3.50
CA PHE A 13 -2.29 10.89 4.13
C PHE A 13 -1.64 12.17 4.67
N GLU A 14 -0.40 12.44 4.27
CA GLU A 14 0.30 13.64 4.73
C GLU A 14 -0.46 14.91 4.37
N GLY A 15 -0.70 15.76 5.38
CA GLY A 15 -1.40 17.01 5.20
C GLY A 15 -2.92 16.88 5.07
N ILE A 16 -3.47 15.70 5.32
CA ILE A 16 -4.90 15.45 5.27
C ILE A 16 -5.43 15.35 6.70
N GLU A 17 -6.47 16.11 7.01
CA GLU A 17 -7.05 16.16 8.35
C GLU A 17 -7.85 14.89 8.66
N PRO A 18 -8.01 14.51 9.96
CA PRO A 18 -8.72 13.28 10.34
C PRO A 18 -10.13 13.16 9.75
N GLU A 19 -10.89 14.24 9.72
CA GLU A 19 -12.25 14.25 9.18
C GLU A 19 -12.24 13.98 7.68
N GLN A 20 -11.23 14.51 6.98
CA GLN A 20 -11.05 14.31 5.55
C GLN A 20 -10.62 12.88 5.25
N ILE A 21 -9.79 12.28 6.12
CA ILE A 21 -9.39 10.87 6.00
C ILE A 21 -10.64 9.98 6.07
N GLN A 22 -11.54 10.24 7.02
CA GLN A 22 -12.78 9.46 7.14
C GLN A 22 -13.59 9.50 5.86
N ILE A 23 -13.71 10.67 5.24
CA ILE A 23 -14.44 10.82 3.98
C ILE A 23 -13.74 10.04 2.86
N LEU A 24 -12.42 10.14 2.77
CA LEU A 24 -11.64 9.42 1.75
C LEU A 24 -11.79 7.92 1.88
N LEU A 25 -11.78 7.39 3.10
CA LEU A 25 -11.92 5.94 3.31
C LEU A 25 -13.22 5.42 2.72
N GLY A 26 -14.30 6.17 2.84
CA GLY A 26 -15.56 5.83 2.20
C GLY A 26 -15.48 5.86 0.68
N CYS A 27 -14.84 6.89 0.12
CA CYS A 27 -14.68 7.04 -1.33
C CYS A 27 -13.79 5.95 -1.93
N LEU A 28 -12.82 5.46 -1.17
CA LEU A 28 -11.84 4.48 -1.63
C LEU A 28 -12.26 3.05 -1.30
N HIS A 29 -13.48 2.85 -0.82
CA HIS A 29 -14.00 1.53 -0.44
C HIS A 29 -13.04 0.78 0.48
N ALA A 30 -12.55 1.47 1.50
CA ALA A 30 -11.59 0.90 2.45
C ALA A 30 -12.14 -0.36 3.12
N ALA A 31 -11.33 -1.41 3.17
CA ALA A 31 -11.69 -2.66 3.83
C ALA A 31 -10.51 -3.12 4.67
N VAL A 32 -10.79 -3.54 5.91
CA VAL A 32 -9.76 -3.99 6.84
C VAL A 32 -9.88 -5.49 7.03
N ASN A 33 -8.76 -6.19 6.86
CA ASN A 33 -8.68 -7.63 7.09
C ASN A 33 -7.57 -7.92 8.09
N THR A 34 -7.77 -8.99 8.87
CA THR A 34 -6.77 -9.48 9.83
C THR A 34 -6.16 -10.76 9.29
N TYR A 35 -4.83 -10.87 9.41
CA TYR A 35 -4.07 -12.03 8.96
C TYR A 35 -3.25 -12.56 10.11
N GLN A 36 -3.19 -13.90 10.22
CA GLN A 36 -2.33 -14.55 11.19
C GLN A 36 -0.92 -14.71 10.61
N LYS A 37 0.04 -14.84 11.50
CA LYS A 37 1.44 -15.06 11.10
C LYS A 37 1.56 -16.20 10.09
N GLY A 38 2.21 -15.92 8.97
CA GLY A 38 2.42 -16.89 7.89
C GLY A 38 1.35 -16.90 6.82
N GLU A 39 0.22 -16.21 7.03
CA GLU A 39 -0.81 -16.14 6.00
C GLU A 39 -0.41 -15.19 4.87
N PHE A 40 -0.78 -15.57 3.65
CA PHE A 40 -0.57 -14.71 2.49
C PHE A 40 -1.62 -13.61 2.47
N ILE A 41 -1.16 -12.38 2.32
CA ILE A 41 -2.01 -11.21 2.15
C ILE A 41 -2.29 -11.00 0.67
N LEU A 42 -1.24 -11.15 -0.15
CA LEU A 42 -1.34 -11.12 -1.60
C LEU A 42 -0.45 -12.22 -2.17
N HIS A 43 -0.89 -12.84 -3.27
CA HIS A 43 -0.19 -13.94 -3.93
C HIS A 43 0.45 -13.49 -5.23
N ARG A 44 1.69 -13.92 -5.44
CA ARG A 44 2.38 -13.77 -6.70
C ARG A 44 1.54 -14.38 -7.83
N GLY A 45 1.53 -13.70 -8.98
CA GLY A 45 0.82 -14.15 -10.16
C GLY A 45 -0.61 -13.65 -10.27
N GLU A 46 -1.16 -13.11 -9.19
CA GLU A 46 -2.50 -12.54 -9.20
C GLU A 46 -2.46 -11.04 -9.45
N PRO A 47 -3.48 -10.48 -10.10
CA PRO A 47 -3.58 -9.02 -10.23
C PRO A 47 -4.11 -8.39 -8.95
N THR A 48 -3.83 -7.12 -8.75
CA THR A 48 -4.46 -6.37 -7.68
C THR A 48 -4.86 -4.99 -8.16
N ARG A 49 -6.04 -4.55 -7.75
CA ARG A 49 -6.55 -3.19 -7.97
C ARG A 49 -6.52 -2.36 -6.70
N ARG A 50 -6.17 -3.01 -5.59
CA ARG A 50 -6.13 -2.36 -4.29
C ARG A 50 -4.71 -2.32 -3.77
N MET A 51 -4.33 -1.18 -3.22
CA MET A 51 -3.10 -1.07 -2.48
C MET A 51 -3.39 -1.35 -1.00
N GLY A 52 -2.40 -1.86 -0.29
CA GLY A 52 -2.51 -2.15 1.12
C GLY A 52 -1.75 -1.13 1.96
N ILE A 53 -2.26 -0.88 3.14
CA ILE A 53 -1.56 -0.12 4.17
C ILE A 53 -1.66 -0.91 5.48
N VAL A 54 -0.52 -1.10 6.13
CA VAL A 54 -0.49 -1.87 7.37
C VAL A 54 -0.97 -0.98 8.51
N LEU A 55 -1.95 -1.46 9.27
CA LEU A 55 -2.47 -0.77 10.46
C LEU A 55 -1.78 -1.26 11.73
N GLU A 56 -1.58 -2.58 11.84
CA GLU A 56 -0.92 -3.22 12.98
C GLU A 56 -0.08 -4.38 12.48
N GLY A 57 1.00 -4.67 13.17
CA GLY A 57 1.86 -5.79 12.85
C GLY A 57 2.82 -5.48 11.71
N THR A 58 3.36 -6.52 11.11
CA THR A 58 4.34 -6.40 10.04
C THR A 58 4.04 -7.40 8.94
N ALA A 59 4.14 -6.94 7.69
CA ALA A 59 4.06 -7.78 6.51
C ALA A 59 5.46 -7.85 5.87
N HIS A 60 5.76 -8.97 5.23
CA HIS A 60 6.98 -9.12 4.44
C HIS A 60 6.63 -9.21 2.97
N ILE A 61 7.31 -8.43 2.16
CA ILE A 61 7.25 -8.55 0.71
C ILE A 61 8.31 -9.56 0.33
N ILE A 62 7.91 -10.67 -0.28
CA ILE A 62 8.81 -11.77 -0.59
C ILE A 62 8.81 -12.07 -2.08
N LYS A 63 9.95 -12.53 -2.56
CA LYS A 63 10.11 -13.04 -3.90
C LYS A 63 10.66 -14.46 -3.81
N GLU A 64 10.03 -15.40 -4.50
CA GLU A 64 10.52 -16.77 -4.60
C GLU A 64 11.20 -16.93 -5.95
N ASP A 65 12.37 -17.57 -5.96
CA ASP A 65 13.05 -17.87 -7.19
C ASP A 65 12.52 -19.20 -7.78
N PHE A 66 13.04 -19.58 -8.92
CA PHE A 66 12.65 -20.79 -9.62
C PHE A 66 12.87 -22.05 -8.77
N TRP A 67 13.79 -22.00 -7.81
CA TRP A 67 14.17 -23.14 -6.95
C TRP A 67 13.38 -23.16 -5.64
N GLY A 68 12.46 -22.23 -5.44
CA GLY A 68 11.69 -22.13 -4.20
C GLY A 68 12.38 -21.38 -3.08
N ASN A 69 13.53 -20.78 -3.33
CA ASN A 69 14.21 -19.95 -2.34
C ASN A 69 13.48 -18.63 -2.18
N ARG A 70 13.27 -18.22 -0.93
CA ARG A 70 12.59 -16.97 -0.61
C ARG A 70 13.58 -15.87 -0.29
N VAL A 71 13.36 -14.70 -0.89
CA VAL A 71 14.10 -13.48 -0.57
C VAL A 71 13.11 -12.47 -0.02
N ILE A 72 13.40 -11.92 1.15
CA ILE A 72 12.59 -10.86 1.72
C ILE A 72 13.09 -9.55 1.12
N LEU A 73 12.22 -8.88 0.35
CA LEU A 73 12.57 -7.61 -0.29
C LEU A 73 12.42 -6.45 0.68
N GLY A 74 11.63 -6.60 1.71
CA GLY A 74 11.52 -5.60 2.74
C GLY A 74 10.35 -5.86 3.66
N PRO A 75 10.41 -5.32 4.89
CA PRO A 75 9.26 -5.29 5.78
C PRO A 75 8.36 -4.12 5.43
N SER A 76 7.08 -4.25 5.76
CA SER A 76 6.11 -3.17 5.71
C SER A 76 5.42 -3.13 7.07
N GLY A 77 5.66 -2.08 7.83
CA GLY A 77 5.10 -1.89 9.16
C GLY A 77 3.98 -0.87 9.17
N PRO A 78 3.46 -0.52 10.36
CA PRO A 78 2.31 0.38 10.47
C PRO A 78 2.51 1.69 9.71
N GLY A 79 1.50 2.06 8.93
CA GLY A 79 1.51 3.26 8.09
C GLY A 79 2.20 3.10 6.75
N GLN A 80 2.86 1.98 6.50
CA GLN A 80 3.58 1.76 5.24
C GLN A 80 2.68 1.09 4.21
N LEU A 81 2.87 1.48 2.94
CA LEU A 81 2.11 0.97 1.81
C LEU A 81 2.78 -0.23 1.19
N PHE A 82 1.99 -1.09 0.58
CA PHE A 82 2.48 -2.14 -0.29
C PHE A 82 1.56 -2.32 -1.49
N ALA A 83 2.10 -2.85 -2.59
CA ALA A 83 1.40 -3.14 -3.84
C ALA A 83 0.83 -1.89 -4.54
N GLU A 84 1.25 -0.70 -4.15
CA GLU A 84 0.74 0.54 -4.74
C GLU A 84 1.07 0.67 -6.22
N SER A 85 2.26 0.23 -6.66
CA SER A 85 2.65 0.29 -8.07
C SER A 85 1.78 -0.63 -8.92
N TYR A 86 1.53 -1.85 -8.45
CA TYR A 86 0.69 -2.81 -9.16
C TYR A 86 -0.75 -2.33 -9.24
N ALA A 87 -1.26 -1.79 -8.13
CA ALA A 87 -2.63 -1.28 -8.08
C ALA A 87 -2.82 -0.10 -9.03
N CYS A 88 -1.84 0.80 -9.11
CA CYS A 88 -1.89 1.96 -10.01
C CYS A 88 -1.84 1.55 -11.48
N LEU A 89 -1.04 0.55 -11.83
CA LEU A 89 -0.97 0.05 -13.20
C LEU A 89 -2.22 -0.75 -13.57
N GLY A 90 -2.70 -1.57 -12.63
CA GLY A 90 -3.93 -2.34 -12.81
C GLY A 90 -3.86 -3.49 -13.81
N SER A 91 -2.83 -3.53 -14.65
CA SER A 91 -2.69 -4.49 -15.74
C SER A 91 -1.64 -5.56 -15.49
N GLU A 92 -0.82 -5.39 -14.47
CA GLU A 92 0.30 -6.29 -14.18
C GLU A 92 -0.06 -7.28 -13.09
N ASN A 93 0.34 -8.53 -13.26
CA ASN A 93 0.25 -9.52 -12.19
C ASN A 93 1.41 -9.30 -11.21
N LEU A 94 1.16 -9.63 -9.95
CA LEU A 94 2.18 -9.48 -8.92
C LEU A 94 3.40 -10.37 -9.21
N ALA A 95 4.58 -9.77 -9.18
CA ALA A 95 5.84 -10.50 -9.25
C ALA A 95 6.33 -10.94 -7.88
N VAL A 96 5.64 -10.49 -6.84
CA VAL A 96 5.99 -10.75 -5.43
C VAL A 96 4.75 -11.21 -4.68
N SER A 97 4.97 -11.84 -3.52
CA SER A 97 3.89 -12.13 -2.56
C SER A 97 4.06 -11.24 -1.34
N VAL A 98 2.96 -11.03 -0.62
CA VAL A 98 2.99 -10.32 0.66
C VAL A 98 2.45 -11.27 1.71
N VAL A 99 3.24 -11.49 2.77
CA VAL A 99 2.96 -12.46 3.82
C VAL A 99 2.97 -11.76 5.18
N ALA A 100 2.03 -12.13 6.04
CA ALA A 100 2.03 -11.61 7.41
C ALA A 100 3.22 -12.21 8.19
N ALA A 101 4.14 -11.36 8.61
CA ALA A 101 5.29 -11.78 9.42
C ALA A 101 4.91 -11.93 10.88
N THR A 102 3.90 -11.20 11.30
CA THR A 102 3.25 -11.30 12.62
C THR A 102 1.75 -11.27 12.36
N THR A 103 0.94 -11.42 13.41
CA THR A 103 -0.48 -11.10 13.27
C THR A 103 -0.58 -9.66 12.80
N ALA A 104 -1.31 -9.41 11.72
CA ALA A 104 -1.35 -8.10 11.07
C ALA A 104 -2.77 -7.71 10.70
N ARG A 105 -3.07 -6.43 10.86
CA ARG A 105 -4.29 -5.82 10.33
C ARG A 105 -3.90 -4.92 9.18
N VAL A 106 -4.56 -5.10 8.06
CA VAL A 106 -4.25 -4.40 6.81
C VAL A 106 -5.51 -3.76 6.26
N MET A 107 -5.39 -2.51 5.85
CA MET A 107 -6.45 -1.80 5.15
C MET A 107 -6.15 -1.82 3.66
N PHE A 108 -7.14 -2.19 2.86
CA PHE A 108 -7.06 -2.12 1.41
C PHE A 108 -7.84 -0.94 0.89
N LEU A 109 -7.26 -0.25 -0.08
CA LEU A 109 -7.85 0.93 -0.71
C LEU A 109 -7.93 0.70 -2.22
N ASP A 110 -9.10 1.01 -2.80
CA ASP A 110 -9.32 0.85 -4.24
C ASP A 110 -8.72 2.05 -4.99
N VAL A 111 -7.64 1.80 -5.73
CA VAL A 111 -6.93 2.85 -6.45
C VAL A 111 -7.75 3.38 -7.64
N VAL A 112 -8.57 2.54 -8.26
CA VAL A 112 -9.43 2.99 -9.36
C VAL A 112 -10.37 4.10 -8.87
N SER A 113 -10.94 3.92 -7.66
CA SER A 113 -11.81 4.92 -7.05
C SER A 113 -11.06 6.23 -6.77
N LEU A 114 -9.75 6.15 -6.48
CA LEU A 114 -8.95 7.35 -6.25
C LEU A 114 -8.83 8.22 -7.51
N PHE A 115 -8.74 7.58 -8.69
CA PHE A 115 -8.58 8.31 -9.95
C PHE A 115 -9.91 8.74 -10.57
N GLN A 116 -11.03 8.25 -10.05
CA GLN A 116 -12.33 8.71 -10.49
C GLN A 116 -12.62 10.07 -9.88
N SER A 117 -13.13 11.00 -10.70
CA SER A 117 -13.45 12.34 -10.21
C SER A 117 -14.59 12.26 -9.21
N CYS A 118 -14.38 12.83 -8.06
CA CYS A 118 -15.43 13.07 -7.09
C CYS A 118 -16.37 14.14 -7.66
N THR A 119 -17.68 13.96 -7.48
CA THR A 119 -18.68 14.93 -7.92
C THR A 119 -18.58 16.26 -7.17
N THR A 120 -17.92 16.23 -6.01
CA THR A 120 -17.56 17.43 -5.26
C THR A 120 -16.04 17.60 -5.37
N ALA A 121 -15.60 18.79 -5.80
CA ALA A 121 -14.16 19.08 -5.85
C ALA A 121 -13.60 19.02 -4.43
N CYS A 122 -12.87 17.96 -4.14
CA CYS A 122 -12.27 17.75 -2.84
C CYS A 122 -10.78 18.01 -2.91
N ASP A 123 -10.30 19.07 -2.27
CA ASP A 123 -8.88 19.40 -2.22
C ASP A 123 -8.05 18.25 -1.63
N PHE A 124 -8.60 17.55 -0.65
CA PHE A 124 -7.90 16.44 -0.02
C PHE A 124 -7.78 15.22 -0.94
N HIS A 125 -8.71 15.04 -1.89
CA HIS A 125 -8.60 13.97 -2.90
C HIS A 125 -7.39 14.24 -3.81
N THR A 126 -7.26 15.47 -4.30
CA THR A 126 -6.13 15.91 -5.10
C THR A 126 -4.83 15.79 -4.32
N ARG A 127 -4.86 16.16 -3.03
CA ARG A 127 -3.69 16.04 -2.16
C ARG A 127 -3.25 14.58 -2.01
N MET A 128 -4.20 13.65 -1.89
CA MET A 128 -3.88 12.23 -1.80
C MET A 128 -3.22 11.73 -3.08
N ILE A 129 -3.71 12.14 -4.24
CA ILE A 129 -3.09 11.78 -5.52
C ILE A 129 -1.65 12.29 -5.58
N ARG A 130 -1.42 13.53 -5.14
CA ARG A 130 -0.08 14.11 -5.07
C ARG A 130 0.81 13.31 -4.12
N ASN A 131 0.29 12.94 -2.96
CA ASN A 131 1.04 12.15 -1.99
C ASN A 131 1.43 10.78 -2.56
N LEU A 132 0.50 10.11 -3.25
CA LEU A 132 0.77 8.84 -3.89
C LEU A 132 1.85 8.97 -4.96
N THR A 133 1.80 10.04 -5.75
CA THR A 133 2.82 10.33 -6.75
C THR A 133 4.20 10.47 -6.10
N ARG A 134 4.28 11.14 -4.95
CA ARG A 134 5.53 11.29 -4.21
C ARG A 134 6.06 9.96 -3.68
N VAL A 135 5.18 9.10 -3.19
CA VAL A 135 5.56 7.76 -2.73
C VAL A 135 6.20 6.96 -3.87
N LEU A 136 5.52 6.94 -5.01
CA LEU A 136 6.00 6.22 -6.19
C LEU A 136 7.32 6.78 -6.72
N ALA A 137 7.43 8.10 -6.79
CA ALA A 137 8.66 8.76 -7.24
C ALA A 137 9.83 8.47 -6.29
N GLY A 138 9.57 8.51 -4.98
CA GLY A 138 10.59 8.22 -3.97
C GLY A 138 11.13 6.80 -4.09
N ARG A 139 10.24 5.82 -4.29
CA ARG A 139 10.63 4.43 -4.49
C ARG A 139 11.43 4.24 -5.77
N ASN A 140 11.04 4.93 -6.84
CA ASN A 140 11.78 4.88 -8.09
C ASN A 140 13.21 5.41 -7.93
N LEU A 141 13.38 6.52 -7.21
CA LEU A 141 14.70 7.08 -6.92
C LEU A 141 15.55 6.13 -6.07
N MET A 142 14.95 5.49 -5.07
CA MET A 142 15.67 4.51 -4.24
C MET A 142 16.19 3.35 -5.07
N LEU A 143 15.38 2.83 -5.98
CA LEU A 143 15.79 1.75 -6.88
C LEU A 143 16.91 2.17 -7.82
N THR A 144 16.81 3.37 -8.38
CA THR A 144 17.84 3.93 -9.23
C THR A 144 19.16 4.04 -8.50
N GLN A 145 19.15 4.55 -7.27
CA GLN A 145 20.35 4.70 -6.45
C GLN A 145 20.96 3.34 -6.11
N LYS A 146 20.15 2.33 -5.84
CA LYS A 146 20.64 0.96 -5.60
C LYS A 146 21.36 0.41 -6.81
N VAL A 147 20.83 0.64 -8.01
CA VAL A 147 21.47 0.19 -9.25
C VAL A 147 22.82 0.86 -9.46
N GLU A 148 22.93 2.15 -9.16
CA GLU A 148 24.18 2.91 -9.28
C GLU A 148 25.29 2.39 -8.36
N HIS A 149 24.92 1.77 -7.24
CA HIS A 149 25.87 1.27 -6.24
C HIS A 149 26.13 -0.23 -6.35
N MET A 150 25.59 -0.88 -7.37
CA MET A 150 25.83 -2.32 -7.60
C MET A 150 27.13 -2.56 -8.33
#